data_525a6c87925be3fff52828f7bab6181e
#
_entry.id   525a6c87925be3fff52828f7bab6181e
#
_cell.length_a   1.000
_cell.length_b   1.000
_cell.length_c   1.000
_cell.angle_alpha   90.00
_cell.angle_beta   90.00
_cell.angle_gamma   90.00
#
_symmetry.space_group_name_H-M   'P 1'
#
loop_
_entity.id
_entity.type
_entity.pdbx_description
1 polymer ?
#
loop_
_entity_poly.entity_id
_entity_poly.type
_entity_poly.pdbx_seq_one_letter_code
_entity_poly.pdbx_strand_id
1 'polypeptide(L)'
;GWGGTNYDNSNIGPQWLPGFTKAIYYWAPSIAVSAITIYNGKEFAEFKGLALITSLKDQSLRSLDFSNKSNIHEEIIFKKEIGRIRDIKVHPDSGKIFLLAQDKLWLFEKNTYQF
;
A
#
# COMPACT_ATOMS: atom_id res chain seq x y z
N GLY A 1 -5.07 1.41 -18.11
CA GLY A 1 -5.22 1.46 -17.59
C GLY A 1 -4.88 1.38 -16.34
N TRP A 2 -5.01 1.64 -15.91
CA TRP A 2 -4.75 1.63 -14.95
C TRP A 2 -5.61 1.78 -14.30
N GLY A 3 -6.14 1.68 -14.18
CA GLY A 3 -7.03 1.77 -13.86
C GLY A 3 -8.03 1.34 -13.86
N GLY A 4 -8.42 1.16 -13.99
CA GLY A 4 -9.35 0.78 -14.15
C GLY A 4 -9.88 0.09 -14.56
N THR A 5 -10.04 -0.12 -14.89
CA THR A 5 -10.46 -0.71 -15.30
C THR A 5 -11.04 -1.21 -16.01
N ASN A 6 -11.13 -1.39 -16.37
CA ASN A 6 -11.55 -1.97 -16.99
C ASN A 6 -11.43 -2.52 -17.84
N TYR A 7 -11.10 -2.73 -17.99
CA TYR A 7 -10.89 -3.34 -18.89
C TYR A 7 -11.42 -4.39 -18.86
N ASP A 8 -11.91 -4.64 -18.93
CA ASP A 8 -12.35 -5.54 -19.02
C ASP A 8 -12.26 -6.45 -19.37
N ASN A 9 -12.27 -6.57 -19.31
CA ASN A 9 -12.15 -7.35 -19.62
C ASN A 9 -12.02 -8.13 -20.23
N SER A 10 -11.93 -8.24 -20.25
CA SER A 10 -11.75 -8.99 -20.79
C SER A 10 -11.06 -9.33 -21.46
N ASN A 11 -10.55 -9.08 -21.58
CA ASN A 11 -9.81 -9.31 -22.22
C ASN A 11 -8.92 -9.42 -22.51
N ILE A 12 -8.51 -9.56 -22.40
CA ILE A 12 -7.57 -9.70 -22.85
C ILE A 12 -6.51 -9.20 -22.45
N GLY A 13 -5.93 -8.91 -22.50
CA GLY A 13 -5.01 -8.20 -22.03
C GLY A 13 -3.75 -8.74 -21.60
N PRO A 14 -3.17 -8.12 -20.55
CA PRO A 14 -1.80 -8.46 -20.16
C PRO A 14 -1.57 -9.93 -19.89
N GLN A 15 -2.59 -10.65 -19.63
CA GLN A 15 -2.39 -12.06 -19.35
C GLN A 15 -1.85 -12.84 -20.52
N TRP A 16 -1.89 -12.25 -21.71
CA TRP A 16 -1.35 -12.89 -22.90
C TRP A 16 0.13 -12.62 -23.08
N LEU A 17 0.70 -11.76 -22.26
CA LEU A 17 2.10 -11.41 -22.37
C LEU A 17 2.93 -12.37 -21.54
N PRO A 18 4.07 -12.85 -22.08
CA PRO A 18 4.93 -13.73 -21.29
C PRO A 18 5.34 -13.07 -20.00
N GLY A 19 5.29 -13.82 -18.92
CA GLY A 19 5.68 -13.31 -17.61
C GLY A 19 4.58 -12.61 -16.86
N PHE A 20 3.42 -12.37 -17.47
CA PHE A 20 2.31 -11.76 -16.77
C PHE A 20 1.24 -12.80 -16.51
N THR A 21 0.64 -12.73 -15.33
CA THR A 21 -0.52 -13.53 -15.03
C THR A 21 -1.75 -12.66 -15.09
N LYS A 22 -1.97 -11.88 -14.08
CA LYS A 22 -3.08 -10.92 -14.04
C LYS A 22 -2.97 -10.14 -12.76
N ALA A 23 -3.81 -9.13 -12.62
CA ALA A 23 -3.87 -8.37 -11.38
C ALA A 23 -4.32 -9.29 -10.26
N ILE A 24 -3.67 -9.20 -9.10
CA ILE A 24 -4.01 -10.02 -7.95
C ILE A 24 -4.95 -9.30 -7.00
N TYR A 25 -5.08 -7.98 -7.14
CA TYR A 25 -5.92 -7.20 -6.24
C TYR A 25 -6.20 -5.85 -6.88
N TYR A 26 -7.39 -5.30 -6.61
CA TYR A 26 -7.72 -3.96 -7.08
C TYR A 26 -8.79 -3.38 -6.16
N TRP A 27 -8.90 -2.06 -6.19
CA TRP A 27 -9.87 -1.36 -5.36
C TRP A 27 -11.00 -0.84 -6.22
N ALA A 28 -12.23 -1.14 -5.82
CA ALA A 28 -13.42 -0.65 -6.47
C ALA A 28 -14.38 -0.15 -5.40
N PRO A 29 -14.65 1.15 -5.34
CA PRO A 29 -14.10 2.19 -6.23
C PRO A 29 -12.63 2.48 -6.00
N SER A 30 -12.03 3.17 -6.95
CA SER A 30 -10.60 3.50 -6.87
C SER A 30 -10.31 4.40 -5.69
N ILE A 31 -9.20 4.12 -5.02
CA ILE A 31 -8.71 4.97 -3.92
C ILE A 31 -7.56 5.87 -4.38
N ALA A 32 -7.22 5.80 -5.65
CA ALA A 32 -6.09 6.53 -6.23
C ALA A 32 -4.79 6.15 -5.52
N VAL A 33 -4.36 4.92 -5.74
CA VAL A 33 -3.12 4.39 -5.15
C VAL A 33 -1.94 5.22 -5.63
N SER A 34 -1.05 5.61 -4.72
CA SER A 34 0.10 6.43 -5.06
C SER A 34 1.42 5.68 -4.94
N ALA A 35 1.55 4.78 -3.96
CA ALA A 35 2.83 4.10 -3.76
C ALA A 35 2.63 2.78 -3.04
N ILE A 36 3.64 1.92 -3.18
CA ILE A 36 3.65 0.62 -2.52
C ILE A 36 5.07 0.32 -2.06
N THR A 37 5.20 -0.32 -0.90
CA THR A 37 6.47 -0.85 -0.45
C THR A 37 6.20 -2.13 0.32
N ILE A 38 7.14 -3.07 0.24
CA ILE A 38 7.06 -4.28 1.06
C ILE A 38 7.80 -3.98 2.36
N TYR A 39 7.11 -4.12 3.47
CA TYR A 39 7.70 -3.78 4.75
C TYR A 39 8.60 -4.89 5.23
N ASN A 40 9.82 -4.55 5.60
CA ASN A 40 10.78 -5.51 6.12
C ASN A 40 11.57 -4.90 7.27
N GLY A 41 11.00 -3.89 7.92
CA GLY A 41 11.67 -3.19 8.99
C GLY A 41 11.46 -3.85 10.34
N LYS A 42 12.13 -3.33 11.33
CA LYS A 42 12.06 -3.86 12.69
C LYS A 42 11.08 -3.10 13.56
N GLU A 43 10.75 -1.87 13.19
CA GLU A 43 9.92 -1.01 14.04
C GLU A 43 8.52 -1.61 14.22
N PHE A 44 7.95 -2.14 13.14
CA PHE A 44 6.60 -2.67 13.17
C PHE A 44 6.64 -4.14 12.77
N ALA A 45 6.84 -5.02 13.74
CA ALA A 45 6.93 -6.45 13.48
C ALA A 45 5.64 -6.98 12.84
N GLU A 46 4.51 -6.37 13.19
CA GLU A 46 3.21 -6.81 12.67
C GLU A 46 3.05 -6.57 11.18
N PHE A 47 3.87 -5.71 10.59
CA PHE A 47 3.79 -5.43 9.15
C PHE A 47 4.78 -6.23 8.33
N LYS A 48 5.62 -7.03 8.97
CA LYS A 48 6.70 -7.70 8.25
C LYS A 48 6.17 -8.59 7.15
N GLY A 49 6.69 -8.40 5.95
CA GLY A 49 6.27 -9.17 4.79
C GLY A 49 5.01 -8.66 4.12
N LEU A 50 4.35 -7.67 4.70
CA LEU A 50 3.14 -7.11 4.11
C LEU A 50 3.46 -6.00 3.14
N ALA A 51 2.58 -5.77 2.19
CA ALA A 51 2.68 -4.62 1.31
C ALA A 51 1.98 -3.45 1.97
N LEU A 52 2.65 -2.31 2.04
CA LEU A 52 2.06 -1.08 2.54
C LEU A 52 1.70 -0.21 1.36
N ILE A 53 0.45 0.24 1.31
CA ILE A 53 -0.13 0.94 0.17
C ILE A 53 -0.59 2.30 0.62
N THR A 54 -0.19 3.34 -0.11
CA THR A 54 -0.67 4.69 0.16
C THR A 54 -1.63 5.13 -0.92
N SER A 55 -2.51 6.06 -0.58
CA SER A 55 -3.50 6.53 -1.53
C SER A 55 -3.69 8.03 -1.43
N LEU A 56 -4.07 8.63 -2.55
CA LEU A 56 -4.34 10.05 -2.63
C LEU A 56 -5.79 10.36 -2.30
N LYS A 57 -6.70 9.71 -3.02
CA LYS A 57 -8.12 10.01 -2.87
C LYS A 57 -8.64 9.58 -1.52
N ASP A 58 -8.26 8.41 -1.07
CA ASP A 58 -8.74 7.85 0.17
C ASP A 58 -7.94 8.35 1.37
N GLN A 59 -6.78 8.96 1.12
CA GLN A 59 -5.92 9.51 2.17
C GLN A 59 -5.57 8.45 3.21
N SER A 60 -5.21 7.27 2.72
CA SER A 60 -5.04 6.13 3.61
C SER A 60 -3.67 5.48 3.48
N LEU A 61 -3.28 4.82 4.55
CA LEU A 61 -2.18 3.86 4.56
C LEU A 61 -2.81 2.50 4.87
N ARG A 62 -2.59 1.54 3.99
CA ARG A 62 -3.19 0.22 4.10
C ARG A 62 -2.11 -0.84 4.04
N SER A 63 -2.40 -2.00 4.61
CA SER A 63 -1.55 -3.17 4.50
C SER A 63 -2.28 -4.25 3.74
N LEU A 64 -1.52 -4.99 2.92
CA LEU A 64 -2.03 -6.15 2.21
C LEU A 64 -1.19 -7.36 2.57
N ASP A 65 -1.86 -8.41 3.00
CA ASP A 65 -1.24 -9.70 3.19
C ASP A 65 -1.55 -10.54 1.96
N PHE A 66 -0.53 -10.75 1.13
CA PHE A 66 -0.70 -11.48 -0.12
C PHE A 66 0.03 -12.82 -0.11
N SER A 67 0.25 -13.37 1.07
CA SER A 67 0.87 -14.69 1.19
C SER A 67 0.01 -15.76 0.54
N ASN A 68 -1.30 -15.57 0.52
CA ASN A 68 -2.23 -16.44 -0.19
C ASN A 68 -2.90 -15.64 -1.30
N LYS A 69 -2.50 -15.87 -2.55
CA LYS A 69 -3.01 -15.08 -3.66
C LYS A 69 -4.52 -15.25 -3.88
N SER A 70 -5.07 -16.36 -3.41
CA SER A 70 -6.51 -16.58 -3.53
C SER A 70 -7.30 -15.85 -2.45
N ASN A 71 -6.64 -15.35 -1.42
CA ASN A 71 -7.32 -14.72 -0.30
C ASN A 71 -6.43 -13.62 0.25
N ILE A 72 -6.42 -12.50 -0.45
CA ILE A 72 -5.65 -11.32 -0.05
C ILE A 72 -6.38 -10.65 1.11
N HIS A 73 -5.67 -10.35 2.18
CA HIS A 73 -6.23 -9.71 3.34
C HIS A 73 -5.76 -8.26 3.41
N GLU A 74 -6.71 -7.35 3.50
CA GLU A 74 -6.43 -5.92 3.53
C GLU A 74 -6.85 -5.32 4.85
N GLU A 75 -6.01 -4.44 5.40
CA GLU A 75 -6.37 -3.67 6.58
C GLU A 75 -6.02 -2.21 6.36
N ILE A 76 -6.86 -1.33 6.86
CA ILE A 76 -6.60 0.11 6.84
C ILE A 76 -5.87 0.46 8.12
N ILE A 77 -4.63 0.93 7.99
CA ILE A 77 -3.84 1.33 9.14
C ILE A 77 -4.36 2.66 9.66
N PHE A 78 -4.53 3.64 8.77
CA PHE A 78 -5.22 4.87 9.11
C PHE A 78 -5.75 5.50 7.83
N LYS A 79 -6.69 6.42 8.01
CA LYS A 79 -7.38 7.05 6.90
C LYS A 79 -7.76 8.46 7.29
N LYS A 80 -7.44 9.43 6.43
CA LYS A 80 -7.79 10.84 6.59
C LYS A 80 -7.18 11.50 7.81
N GLU A 81 -6.01 11.03 8.21
CA GLU A 81 -5.31 11.60 9.37
C GLU A 81 -4.31 12.68 8.98
N ILE A 82 -3.66 12.49 7.82
CA ILE A 82 -2.59 13.42 7.42
C ILE A 82 -2.78 13.97 6.02
N GLY A 83 -3.90 13.66 5.37
CA GLY A 83 -4.20 14.15 4.04
C GLY A 83 -3.76 13.17 2.97
N ARG A 84 -3.65 13.68 1.75
CA ARG A 84 -3.33 12.87 0.58
C ARG A 84 -1.89 12.40 0.66
N ILE A 85 -1.68 11.10 0.67
CA ILE A 85 -0.37 10.51 0.85
C ILE A 85 0.22 10.21 -0.52
N ARG A 86 1.37 10.80 -0.83
CA ARG A 86 1.97 10.69 -2.15
C ARG A 86 3.03 9.61 -2.24
N ASP A 87 3.70 9.33 -1.14
CA ASP A 87 4.82 8.41 -1.19
C ASP A 87 5.09 7.83 0.19
N ILE A 88 5.79 6.73 0.21
CA ILE A 88 6.17 6.05 1.44
C ILE A 88 7.61 5.55 1.28
N LYS A 89 8.39 5.72 2.33
CA LYS A 89 9.75 5.20 2.40
C LYS A 89 9.96 4.57 3.76
N VAL A 90 10.70 3.49 3.80
CA VAL A 90 11.03 2.80 5.05
C VAL A 90 12.51 2.96 5.29
N HIS A 91 12.86 3.42 6.49
CA HIS A 91 14.26 3.57 6.85
C HIS A 91 14.90 2.17 6.90
N PRO A 92 16.00 1.97 6.18
CA PRO A 92 16.53 0.61 6.00
C PRO A 92 17.01 -0.05 7.28
N ASP A 93 17.47 0.74 8.25
CA ASP A 93 18.00 0.16 9.49
C ASP A 93 16.96 0.04 10.57
N SER A 94 16.20 1.11 10.81
CA SER A 94 15.28 1.15 11.93
C SER A 94 13.90 0.60 11.58
N GLY A 95 13.51 0.72 10.31
CA GLY A 95 12.15 0.35 9.92
C GLY A 95 11.12 1.41 10.20
N LYS A 96 11.54 2.62 10.61
CA LYS A 96 10.60 3.71 10.74
C LYS A 96 10.07 4.09 9.38
N ILE A 97 8.84 4.57 9.33
CA ILE A 97 8.15 4.83 8.07
C ILE A 97 8.03 6.32 7.87
N PHE A 98 8.45 6.78 6.70
CA PHE A 98 8.32 8.18 6.31
C PHE A 98 7.22 8.28 5.26
N LEU A 99 6.31 9.21 5.48
CA LEU A 99 5.17 9.43 4.58
C LEU A 99 5.20 10.86 4.09
N LEU A 100 5.09 11.04 2.79
CA LEU A 100 5.01 12.37 2.19
C LEU A 100 3.54 12.63 1.91
N ALA A 101 2.94 13.53 2.68
CA ALA A 101 1.52 13.83 2.58
C ALA A 101 1.31 15.33 2.62
N GLN A 102 0.50 15.83 1.72
CA GLN A 102 0.33 17.26 1.52
C GLN A 102 1.71 17.84 1.23
N ASP A 103 2.15 18.83 1.95
CA ASP A 103 3.49 19.40 1.77
C ASP A 103 4.35 19.11 2.98
N LYS A 104 4.11 17.98 3.64
CA LYS A 104 4.81 17.65 4.87
C LYS A 104 5.41 16.26 4.79
N LEU A 105 6.51 16.10 5.49
CA LEU A 105 7.13 14.81 5.70
C LEU A 105 6.77 14.34 7.10
N TRP A 106 6.07 13.21 7.15
CA TRP A 106 5.61 12.64 8.43
C TRP A 106 6.45 11.43 8.78
N LEU A 107 6.78 11.33 10.06
CA LEU A 107 7.46 10.16 10.58
C LEU A 107 6.46 9.32 11.36
N PHE A 108 6.27 8.08 10.89
CA PHE A 108 5.39 7.13 11.53
C PHE A 108 6.26 6.12 12.25
N GLU A 109 6.24 6.15 13.57
CA GLU A 109 7.08 5.31 14.39
C GLU A 109 6.29 4.78 15.56
N LYS A 110 6.77 3.69 16.11
CA LYS A 110 6.09 3.06 17.22
C LYS A 110 6.15 3.96 18.44
N ASN A 111 5.02 4.08 19.12
CA ASN A 111 4.97 4.85 20.36
C ASN A 111 5.65 4.06 21.46
N THR A 112 6.76 4.59 21.96
CA THR A 112 7.54 3.89 22.96
C THR A 112 7.30 4.39 24.38
N TYR A 113 6.41 5.36 24.54
CA TYR A 113 6.11 5.85 25.87
C TYR A 113 5.35 4.82 26.67
N GLN A 114 5.71 4.71 27.93
CA GLN A 114 5.11 3.78 28.85
C GLN A 114 4.60 4.56 30.05
N PHE A 115 3.43 4.23 30.51
CA PHE A 115 2.83 4.88 31.66
C PHE A 115 2.30 3.91 32.65
#